data_4a945d311a7a4c9adfeae88a31db861a
#
_entry.id   4a945d311a7a4c9adfeae88a31db861a
#
_cell.length_a   1.000
_cell.length_b   1.000
_cell.length_c   1.000
_cell.angle_alpha   90.00
_cell.angle_beta   90.00
_cell.angle_gamma   90.00
#
_symmetry.space_group_name_H-M   'P 1'
#
loop_
_entity.id
_entity.type
_entity.pdbx_description
1 polymer ?
#
loop_
_entity_poly.entity_id
_entity_poly.type
_entity_poly.pdbx_seq_one_letter_code
_entity_poly.pdbx_strand_id
1 'polypeptide(L)'
;MNYTKPADLSGPDDPDNAHVFETELDTNAEQLAASHAATMEQVHKSEAVGALVRADGLYAGYFPGVNILNSSDLYAKDGELVGIIGPNGAGKSTLLKAIFGLVHINTGAVLLRDEDITNLRADQLVRRGVGFVPQTNNVFPSLTIEENMEMGAFQDPKNFSARFDKVVDLFPTLGERRKQRAGSLSGGERQMVAMGRALMMEPNVLLLDEPSAGLSPALQDEVFVRVREINQTGVTVIIVEQNARRCLQIVDRGYVLDQGKNAYTGTGKDLANDPKVIELYLGTLAQA
;
A
#
# COMPACT_ATOMS: atom_id res chain seq x y z
N MET A 1 82.92 0.28 -6.36
CA MET A 1 81.90 0.59 -5.36
C MET A 1 80.64 1.02 -6.10
N ASN A 2 79.70 0.09 -6.24
CA ASN A 2 78.43 0.32 -6.95
C ASN A 2 77.40 0.86 -5.91
N TYR A 3 76.96 2.09 -6.11
CA TYR A 3 75.85 2.65 -5.41
C TYR A 3 74.56 2.27 -6.12
N THR A 4 73.75 1.38 -5.49
CA THR A 4 72.37 1.10 -5.89
C THR A 4 71.43 2.19 -5.32
N LYS A 5 70.71 2.85 -6.18
CA LYS A 5 69.68 3.85 -5.87
C LYS A 5 68.51 3.15 -5.12
N PRO A 6 67.95 3.69 -4.04
CA PRO A 6 66.80 3.09 -3.41
C PRO A 6 65.54 3.26 -4.24
N ALA A 7 64.65 2.28 -4.19
CA ALA A 7 63.34 2.27 -4.85
C ALA A 7 62.50 3.46 -4.42
N ASP A 8 61.86 4.07 -5.42
CA ASP A 8 60.92 5.17 -5.30
C ASP A 8 59.65 4.66 -4.58
N LEU A 9 59.44 5.12 -3.36
CA LEU A 9 58.21 4.94 -2.64
C LEU A 9 57.26 6.05 -3.13
N SER A 10 56.50 5.77 -4.19
CA SER A 10 55.34 6.60 -4.55
C SER A 10 54.36 6.60 -3.39
N GLY A 11 54.18 7.76 -2.77
CA GLY A 11 53.25 8.00 -1.66
C GLY A 11 51.79 8.00 -2.15
N PRO A 12 50.81 8.12 -1.21
CA PRO A 12 49.39 8.03 -1.49
C PRO A 12 48.78 9.18 -2.32
N ASP A 13 49.60 10.05 -2.91
CA ASP A 13 49.16 11.24 -3.65
C ASP A 13 49.30 11.11 -5.17
N ASP A 14 49.35 9.89 -5.74
CA ASP A 14 49.32 9.68 -7.17
C ASP A 14 47.87 9.80 -7.67
N PRO A 15 47.52 10.77 -8.56
CA PRO A 15 46.16 10.97 -9.05
C PRO A 15 45.58 9.73 -9.79
N ASP A 16 46.41 8.87 -10.35
CA ASP A 16 45.97 7.62 -10.98
C ASP A 16 45.53 6.56 -9.94
N ASN A 17 46.05 6.61 -8.72
CA ASN A 17 45.62 5.72 -7.65
C ASN A 17 44.27 6.18 -6.98
N ALA A 18 43.97 7.45 -6.99
CA ALA A 18 42.72 7.97 -6.44
C ALA A 18 41.48 7.46 -7.20
N HIS A 19 41.57 7.42 -8.54
CA HIS A 19 40.51 6.87 -9.41
C HIS A 19 40.29 5.36 -9.24
N VAL A 20 41.31 4.60 -8.93
CA VAL A 20 41.19 3.14 -8.72
C VAL A 20 40.50 2.87 -7.36
N PHE A 21 40.83 3.64 -6.31
CA PHE A 21 40.22 3.52 -4.98
C PHE A 21 38.77 3.97 -4.98
N GLU A 22 38.41 5.05 -5.70
CA GLU A 22 37.00 5.48 -5.83
C GLU A 22 36.17 4.42 -6.57
N THR A 23 36.68 3.84 -7.65
CA THR A 23 35.98 2.80 -8.42
C THR A 23 35.83 1.50 -7.63
N GLU A 24 36.79 1.09 -6.81
CA GLU A 24 36.68 -0.07 -5.93
C GLU A 24 35.72 0.14 -4.76
N LEU A 25 35.66 1.36 -4.20
CA LEU A 25 34.71 1.71 -3.14
C LEU A 25 33.27 1.73 -3.65
N ASP A 26 33.04 2.29 -4.84
CA ASP A 26 31.73 2.30 -5.50
C ASP A 26 31.28 0.87 -5.86
N THR A 27 32.18 0.05 -6.41
CA THR A 27 31.88 -1.36 -6.75
C THR A 27 31.55 -2.20 -5.50
N ASN A 28 32.27 -1.99 -4.39
CA ASN A 28 31.98 -2.64 -3.11
C ASN A 28 30.67 -2.18 -2.50
N ALA A 29 30.34 -0.89 -2.59
CA ALA A 29 29.07 -0.34 -2.10
C ALA A 29 27.87 -0.88 -2.91
N GLU A 30 27.99 -0.98 -4.24
CA GLU A 30 26.97 -1.58 -5.10
C GLU A 30 26.81 -3.09 -4.84
N GLN A 31 27.89 -3.83 -4.64
CA GLN A 31 27.84 -5.25 -4.29
C GLN A 31 27.21 -5.51 -2.91
N LEU A 32 27.52 -4.67 -1.93
CA LEU A 32 26.90 -4.73 -0.59
C LEU A 32 25.40 -4.41 -0.68
N ALA A 33 25.03 -3.39 -1.45
CA ALA A 33 23.64 -3.01 -1.66
C ALA A 33 22.86 -4.12 -2.39
N ALA A 34 23.44 -4.74 -3.42
CA ALA A 34 22.84 -5.86 -4.14
C ALA A 34 22.69 -7.12 -3.25
N SER A 35 23.69 -7.42 -2.42
CA SER A 35 23.63 -8.53 -1.45
C SER A 35 22.57 -8.28 -0.38
N HIS A 36 22.45 -7.05 0.11
CA HIS A 36 21.42 -6.67 1.08
C HIS A 36 20.01 -6.77 0.49
N ALA A 37 19.83 -6.30 -0.76
CA ALA A 37 18.58 -6.40 -1.49
C ALA A 37 18.17 -7.88 -1.72
N ALA A 38 19.11 -8.73 -2.13
CA ALA A 38 18.85 -10.17 -2.32
C ALA A 38 18.48 -10.88 -1.01
N THR A 39 19.11 -10.49 0.11
CA THR A 39 18.78 -11.02 1.44
C THR A 39 17.40 -10.59 1.87
N MET A 40 17.04 -9.31 1.67
CA MET A 40 15.71 -8.78 1.98
C MET A 40 14.62 -9.44 1.13
N GLU A 41 14.88 -9.72 -0.15
CA GLU A 41 13.96 -10.43 -1.03
C GLU A 41 13.72 -11.89 -0.56
N GLN A 42 14.77 -12.59 -0.12
CA GLN A 42 14.64 -13.95 0.43
C GLN A 42 13.86 -13.96 1.74
N VAL A 43 14.11 -13.00 2.63
CA VAL A 43 13.35 -12.84 3.89
C VAL A 43 11.88 -12.55 3.58
N HIS A 44 11.61 -11.62 2.67
CA HIS A 44 10.25 -11.29 2.25
C HIS A 44 9.50 -12.52 1.73
N LYS A 45 10.11 -13.30 0.83
CA LYS A 45 9.52 -14.53 0.30
C LYS A 45 9.25 -15.58 1.37
N SER A 46 10.12 -15.73 2.36
CA SER A 46 9.93 -16.69 3.45
C SER A 46 8.81 -16.25 4.40
N GLU A 47 8.68 -14.97 4.70
CA GLU A 47 7.64 -14.41 5.55
C GLU A 47 6.27 -14.36 4.88
N ALA A 48 6.25 -14.30 3.54
CA ALA A 48 5.03 -14.26 2.73
C ALA A 48 4.37 -15.63 2.55
N VAL A 49 4.99 -16.71 3.02
CA VAL A 49 4.40 -18.06 2.95
C VAL A 49 3.08 -18.09 3.75
N GLY A 50 2.00 -18.52 3.09
CA GLY A 50 0.66 -18.57 3.68
C GLY A 50 -0.02 -17.20 3.80
N ALA A 51 0.49 -16.16 3.13
CA ALA A 51 -0.18 -14.87 3.06
C ALA A 51 -1.53 -14.98 2.33
N LEU A 52 -2.51 -14.18 2.75
CA LEU A 52 -3.79 -14.07 2.05
C LEU A 52 -3.63 -13.41 0.69
N VAL A 53 -2.88 -12.29 0.65
CA VAL A 53 -2.51 -11.57 -0.59
C VAL A 53 -1.00 -11.51 -0.68
N ARG A 54 -0.46 -11.80 -1.87
CA ARG A 54 0.96 -11.64 -2.17
C ARG A 54 1.16 -11.03 -3.54
N ALA A 55 2.00 -10.02 -3.62
CA ALA A 55 2.46 -9.40 -4.84
C ALA A 55 3.97 -9.57 -4.92
N ASP A 56 4.46 -10.23 -5.96
CA ASP A 56 5.85 -10.61 -6.12
C ASP A 56 6.47 -9.88 -7.32
N GLY A 57 7.43 -9.00 -7.09
CA GLY A 57 8.28 -8.37 -8.09
C GLY A 57 7.50 -7.62 -9.17
N LEU A 58 6.50 -6.81 -8.81
CA LEU A 58 5.61 -6.18 -9.77
C LEU A 58 6.28 -5.08 -10.58
N TYR A 59 6.24 -5.22 -11.91
CA TYR A 59 6.46 -4.15 -12.88
C TYR A 59 5.11 -3.85 -13.53
N ALA A 60 4.58 -2.65 -13.30
CA ALA A 60 3.26 -2.28 -13.76
C ALA A 60 3.16 -0.78 -14.09
N GLY A 61 2.25 -0.42 -14.98
CA GLY A 61 2.02 0.97 -15.38
C GLY A 61 0.77 1.13 -16.25
N TYR A 62 0.39 2.39 -16.49
CA TYR A 62 -0.83 2.73 -17.22
C TYR A 62 -0.67 2.66 -18.75
N PHE A 63 0.57 2.71 -19.24
CA PHE A 63 0.88 2.68 -20.67
C PHE A 63 1.85 1.56 -20.99
N PRO A 64 1.72 0.92 -22.17
CA PRO A 64 2.65 -0.11 -22.61
C PRO A 64 4.11 0.41 -22.57
N GLY A 65 5.02 -0.36 -21.99
CA GLY A 65 6.43 -0.03 -21.90
C GLY A 65 6.82 1.05 -20.88
N VAL A 66 5.85 1.63 -20.15
CA VAL A 66 6.13 2.61 -19.09
C VAL A 66 5.73 2.01 -17.75
N ASN A 67 6.71 1.65 -16.95
CA ASN A 67 6.49 1.15 -15.61
C ASN A 67 6.50 2.29 -14.59
N ILE A 68 5.53 2.30 -13.70
CA ILE A 68 5.51 3.11 -12.47
C ILE A 68 6.00 2.26 -11.32
N LEU A 69 5.64 0.97 -11.29
CA LEU A 69 6.19 -0.01 -10.37
C LEU A 69 7.42 -0.67 -10.99
N ASN A 70 8.48 -0.80 -10.21
CA ASN A 70 9.79 -1.27 -10.62
C ASN A 70 10.32 -2.35 -9.65
N SER A 71 9.70 -3.55 -9.67
CA SER A 71 9.94 -4.63 -8.72
C SER A 71 9.40 -4.32 -7.31
N SER A 72 8.10 -3.99 -7.25
CA SER A 72 7.43 -3.79 -5.97
C SER A 72 6.91 -5.11 -5.42
N ASP A 73 7.12 -5.33 -4.13
CA ASP A 73 6.66 -6.50 -3.38
C ASP A 73 5.69 -6.09 -2.27
N LEU A 74 4.72 -6.96 -1.98
CA LEU A 74 3.83 -6.80 -0.84
C LEU A 74 3.25 -8.15 -0.44
N TYR A 75 3.08 -8.39 0.85
CA TYR A 75 2.20 -9.43 1.34
C TYR A 75 1.34 -8.96 2.52
N ALA A 76 0.17 -9.56 2.66
CA ALA A 76 -0.72 -9.37 3.78
C ALA A 76 -1.23 -10.75 4.25
N LYS A 77 -1.13 -11.03 5.55
CA LYS A 77 -1.67 -12.23 6.17
C LYS A 77 -3.16 -12.08 6.44
N ASP A 78 -3.86 -13.19 6.69
CA ASP A 78 -5.29 -13.15 7.01
C ASP A 78 -5.54 -12.30 8.28
N GLY A 79 -6.45 -11.34 8.18
CA GLY A 79 -6.77 -10.39 9.26
C GLY A 79 -5.70 -9.31 9.53
N GLU A 80 -4.61 -9.23 8.75
CA GLU A 80 -3.57 -8.21 8.92
C GLU A 80 -4.02 -6.85 8.36
N LEU A 81 -3.64 -5.77 9.03
CA LEU A 81 -3.78 -4.39 8.54
C LEU A 81 -2.43 -3.90 8.02
N VAL A 82 -2.32 -3.76 6.70
CA VAL A 82 -1.09 -3.38 5.99
C VAL A 82 -1.18 -1.97 5.45
N GLY A 83 -0.17 -1.14 5.69
CA GLY A 83 -0.06 0.22 5.20
C GLY A 83 0.98 0.39 4.10
N ILE A 84 0.65 1.14 3.07
CA ILE A 84 1.56 1.56 2.02
C ILE A 84 1.71 3.08 2.11
N ILE A 85 2.91 3.55 2.42
CA ILE A 85 3.24 4.96 2.56
C ILE A 85 4.37 5.34 1.59
N GLY A 86 4.65 6.63 1.46
CA GLY A 86 5.71 7.16 0.60
C GLY A 86 5.32 8.50 -0.04
N PRO A 87 6.24 9.16 -0.74
CA PRO A 87 5.99 10.45 -1.36
C PRO A 87 4.94 10.37 -2.49
N ASN A 88 4.46 11.54 -2.91
CA ASN A 88 3.58 11.63 -4.07
C ASN A 88 4.33 11.14 -5.32
N GLY A 89 3.67 10.33 -6.13
CA GLY A 89 4.29 9.72 -7.32
C GLY A 89 5.13 8.46 -7.05
N ALA A 90 5.27 8.02 -5.80
CA ALA A 90 6.04 6.81 -5.46
C ALA A 90 5.45 5.48 -5.99
N GLY A 91 4.22 5.50 -6.54
CA GLY A 91 3.57 4.30 -7.07
C GLY A 91 2.57 3.62 -6.13
N LYS A 92 2.26 4.21 -4.96
CA LYS A 92 1.36 3.64 -3.94
C LYS A 92 0.00 3.20 -4.50
N SER A 93 -0.76 4.15 -5.05
CA SER A 93 -2.08 3.85 -5.66
C SER A 93 -1.96 2.94 -6.89
N THR A 94 -0.82 2.98 -7.59
CA THR A 94 -0.55 2.09 -8.72
C THR A 94 -0.40 0.64 -8.25
N LEU A 95 0.31 0.40 -7.12
CA LEU A 95 0.44 -0.93 -6.52
C LEU A 95 -0.94 -1.47 -6.10
N LEU A 96 -1.74 -0.67 -5.40
CA LEU A 96 -3.07 -1.06 -4.99
C LEU A 96 -3.98 -1.38 -6.18
N LYS A 97 -3.95 -0.54 -7.22
CA LYS A 97 -4.72 -0.71 -8.46
C LYS A 97 -4.23 -1.90 -9.29
N ALA A 98 -2.92 -2.21 -9.29
CA ALA A 98 -2.37 -3.39 -9.95
C ALA A 98 -2.88 -4.68 -9.26
N ILE A 99 -2.87 -4.73 -7.92
CA ILE A 99 -3.45 -5.83 -7.15
C ILE A 99 -4.94 -6.01 -7.46
N PHE A 100 -5.69 -4.92 -7.66
CA PHE A 100 -7.12 -4.96 -7.99
C PHE A 100 -7.43 -5.08 -9.49
N GLY A 101 -6.45 -5.32 -10.35
CA GLY A 101 -6.65 -5.53 -11.79
C GLY A 101 -7.08 -4.29 -12.58
N LEU A 102 -6.82 -3.08 -12.06
CA LEU A 102 -7.09 -1.80 -12.73
C LEU A 102 -5.86 -1.24 -13.45
N VAL A 103 -4.68 -1.77 -13.17
CA VAL A 103 -3.42 -1.45 -13.84
C VAL A 103 -2.80 -2.74 -14.31
N HIS A 104 -2.32 -2.77 -15.55
CA HIS A 104 -1.73 -3.98 -16.14
C HIS A 104 -0.34 -4.26 -15.54
N ILE A 105 -0.13 -5.49 -15.13
CA ILE A 105 1.13 -6.01 -14.63
C ILE A 105 1.90 -6.59 -15.82
N ASN A 106 3.06 -5.99 -16.13
CA ASN A 106 3.93 -6.42 -17.22
C ASN A 106 4.81 -7.62 -16.81
N THR A 107 5.27 -7.62 -15.54
CA THR A 107 6.10 -8.68 -14.95
C THR A 107 5.78 -8.80 -13.47
N GLY A 108 5.98 -9.98 -12.91
CA GLY A 108 5.63 -10.31 -11.53
C GLY A 108 4.29 -11.03 -11.45
N ALA A 109 3.84 -11.31 -10.24
CA ALA A 109 2.59 -12.03 -10.00
C ALA A 109 1.85 -11.48 -8.78
N VAL A 110 0.53 -11.59 -8.79
CA VAL A 110 -0.33 -11.36 -7.63
C VAL A 110 -1.06 -12.65 -7.31
N LEU A 111 -0.96 -13.09 -6.06
CA LEU A 111 -1.60 -14.30 -5.57
C LEU A 111 -2.61 -13.95 -4.46
N LEU A 112 -3.73 -14.65 -4.47
CA LEU A 112 -4.74 -14.64 -3.41
C LEU A 112 -4.91 -16.08 -2.89
N ARG A 113 -4.51 -16.37 -1.64
CA ARG A 113 -4.47 -17.73 -1.08
C ARG A 113 -3.77 -18.73 -2.03
N ASP A 114 -2.59 -18.34 -2.55
CA ASP A 114 -1.80 -19.10 -3.53
C ASP A 114 -2.44 -19.31 -4.92
N GLU A 115 -3.66 -18.82 -5.17
CA GLU A 115 -4.26 -18.74 -6.51
C GLU A 115 -3.67 -17.53 -7.25
N ASP A 116 -3.15 -17.73 -8.46
CA ASP A 116 -2.68 -16.64 -9.32
C ASP A 116 -3.88 -15.81 -9.83
N ILE A 117 -3.91 -14.56 -9.42
CA ILE A 117 -4.94 -13.59 -9.81
C ILE A 117 -4.37 -12.46 -10.68
N THR A 118 -3.16 -12.63 -11.19
CA THR A 118 -2.44 -11.63 -12.01
C THR A 118 -3.28 -11.22 -13.21
N ASN A 119 -3.48 -9.92 -13.36
CA ASN A 119 -4.26 -9.34 -14.46
C ASN A 119 -5.71 -9.84 -14.59
N LEU A 120 -6.28 -10.46 -13.57
CA LEU A 120 -7.71 -10.72 -13.54
C LEU A 120 -8.48 -9.39 -13.52
N ARG A 121 -9.66 -9.37 -14.14
CA ARG A 121 -10.53 -8.20 -14.14
C ARG A 121 -11.10 -7.94 -12.75
N ALA A 122 -11.36 -6.68 -12.43
CA ALA A 122 -11.91 -6.26 -11.13
C ALA A 122 -13.20 -7.02 -10.74
N ASP A 123 -14.11 -7.30 -11.71
CA ASP A 123 -15.32 -8.07 -11.43
C ASP A 123 -15.05 -9.52 -11.01
N GLN A 124 -13.97 -10.13 -11.49
CA GLN A 124 -13.53 -11.46 -11.09
C GLN A 124 -12.88 -11.46 -9.70
N LEU A 125 -12.14 -10.38 -9.38
CA LEU A 125 -11.52 -10.19 -8.06
C LEU A 125 -12.57 -9.95 -6.97
N VAL A 126 -13.58 -9.14 -7.29
CA VAL A 126 -14.71 -8.90 -6.39
C VAL A 126 -15.42 -10.21 -6.04
N ARG A 127 -15.63 -11.13 -6.99
CA ARG A 127 -16.22 -12.46 -6.74
C ARG A 127 -15.34 -13.37 -5.87
N ARG A 128 -14.04 -13.08 -5.79
CA ARG A 128 -13.07 -13.78 -4.92
C ARG A 128 -12.93 -13.14 -3.54
N GLY A 129 -13.75 -12.12 -3.26
CA GLY A 129 -13.77 -11.43 -1.98
C GLY A 129 -12.73 -10.33 -1.83
N VAL A 130 -12.29 -9.70 -2.93
CA VAL A 130 -11.45 -8.51 -2.89
C VAL A 130 -12.31 -7.26 -3.09
N GLY A 131 -12.42 -6.42 -2.05
CA GLY A 131 -13.09 -5.11 -2.11
C GLY A 131 -12.11 -3.99 -2.41
N PHE A 132 -12.58 -2.91 -3.05
CA PHE A 132 -11.77 -1.74 -3.37
C PHE A 132 -12.56 -0.44 -3.14
N VAL A 133 -11.96 0.50 -2.43
CA VAL A 133 -12.47 1.86 -2.21
C VAL A 133 -11.49 2.85 -2.85
N PRO A 134 -11.87 3.49 -3.97
CA PRO A 134 -11.01 4.47 -4.64
C PRO A 134 -10.99 5.80 -3.87
N GLN A 135 -9.93 6.57 -4.05
CA GLN A 135 -9.74 7.90 -3.45
C GLN A 135 -10.86 8.88 -3.86
N THR A 136 -11.27 8.86 -5.10
CA THR A 136 -12.26 9.78 -5.68
C THR A 136 -13.41 9.03 -6.33
N ASN A 137 -14.56 9.71 -6.53
CA ASN A 137 -15.76 9.13 -7.13
C ASN A 137 -16.21 7.84 -6.43
N ASN A 138 -16.02 7.80 -5.12
CA ASN A 138 -16.22 6.62 -4.29
C ASN A 138 -17.67 6.40 -3.85
N VAL A 139 -18.61 7.28 -4.18
CA VAL A 139 -20.05 7.15 -3.94
C VAL A 139 -20.86 7.56 -5.17
N PHE A 140 -22.13 7.12 -5.24
CA PHE A 140 -23.10 7.61 -6.20
C PHE A 140 -23.89 8.78 -5.57
N PRO A 141 -23.57 10.05 -5.88
CA PRO A 141 -24.09 11.20 -5.14
C PRO A 141 -25.60 11.44 -5.33
N SER A 142 -26.16 10.98 -6.43
CA SER A 142 -27.60 11.07 -6.73
C SER A 142 -28.44 10.01 -6.00
N LEU A 143 -27.82 8.93 -5.57
CA LEU A 143 -28.47 7.85 -4.82
C LEU A 143 -28.47 8.13 -3.33
N THR A 144 -29.42 7.55 -2.61
CA THR A 144 -29.46 7.52 -1.15
C THR A 144 -28.34 6.64 -0.58
N ILE A 145 -28.12 6.70 0.73
CA ILE A 145 -27.21 5.79 1.43
C ILE A 145 -27.63 4.34 1.18
N GLU A 146 -28.91 4.03 1.38
CA GLU A 146 -29.47 2.68 1.16
C GLU A 146 -29.22 2.18 -0.29
N GLU A 147 -29.54 2.99 -1.29
CA GLU A 147 -29.30 2.65 -2.69
C GLU A 147 -27.81 2.48 -3.00
N ASN A 148 -26.92 3.25 -2.37
CA ASN A 148 -25.47 3.01 -2.47
C ASN A 148 -25.08 1.64 -1.89
N MET A 149 -25.70 1.21 -0.77
CA MET A 149 -25.46 -0.12 -0.20
C MET A 149 -26.04 -1.22 -1.10
N GLU A 150 -27.21 -1.03 -1.69
CA GLU A 150 -27.79 -1.97 -2.67
C GLU A 150 -26.87 -2.21 -3.86
N MET A 151 -26.21 -1.14 -4.35
CA MET A 151 -25.19 -1.27 -5.40
C MET A 151 -23.99 -2.11 -4.94
N GLY A 152 -23.66 -2.09 -3.65
CA GLY A 152 -22.63 -2.96 -3.06
C GLY A 152 -23.08 -4.42 -2.95
N ALA A 153 -24.36 -4.67 -2.73
CA ALA A 153 -24.94 -6.02 -2.55
C ALA A 153 -25.33 -6.73 -3.86
N PHE A 154 -24.95 -6.21 -5.02
CA PHE A 154 -25.44 -6.65 -6.34
C PHE A 154 -25.21 -8.14 -6.63
N GLN A 155 -24.22 -8.78 -6.01
CA GLN A 155 -23.95 -10.22 -6.19
C GLN A 155 -24.90 -11.11 -5.40
N ASP A 156 -25.43 -10.60 -4.27
CA ASP A 156 -26.31 -11.36 -3.41
C ASP A 156 -27.38 -10.44 -2.77
N PRO A 157 -28.33 -9.95 -3.57
CA PRO A 157 -29.36 -9.02 -3.08
C PRO A 157 -30.27 -9.61 -2.00
N LYS A 158 -30.37 -10.95 -1.91
CA LYS A 158 -31.24 -11.63 -0.94
C LYS A 158 -30.77 -11.43 0.51
N ASN A 159 -29.46 -11.27 0.71
CA ASN A 159 -28.85 -11.08 2.02
C ASN A 159 -28.63 -9.58 2.36
N PHE A 160 -29.22 -8.66 1.60
CA PHE A 160 -29.04 -7.22 1.79
C PHE A 160 -29.26 -6.78 3.23
N SER A 161 -30.41 -7.13 3.83
CA SER A 161 -30.76 -6.67 5.19
C SER A 161 -29.70 -7.08 6.22
N ALA A 162 -29.34 -8.36 6.26
CA ALA A 162 -28.36 -8.87 7.20
C ALA A 162 -26.97 -8.23 7.04
N ARG A 163 -26.56 -7.97 5.79
CA ARG A 163 -25.29 -7.28 5.50
C ARG A 163 -25.35 -5.80 5.84
N PHE A 164 -26.48 -5.15 5.55
CA PHE A 164 -26.68 -3.75 5.90
C PHE A 164 -26.64 -3.55 7.41
N ASP A 165 -27.23 -4.46 8.20
CA ASP A 165 -27.19 -4.41 9.67
C ASP A 165 -25.74 -4.47 10.18
N LYS A 166 -24.88 -5.35 9.63
CA LYS A 166 -23.44 -5.40 9.95
C LYS A 166 -22.71 -4.11 9.59
N VAL A 167 -23.07 -3.48 8.46
CA VAL A 167 -22.50 -2.18 8.07
C VAL A 167 -22.96 -1.08 9.02
N VAL A 168 -24.21 -1.11 9.49
CA VAL A 168 -24.76 -0.15 10.46
C VAL A 168 -24.09 -0.31 11.83
N ASP A 169 -23.73 -1.52 12.23
CA ASP A 169 -22.95 -1.74 13.47
C ASP A 169 -21.61 -1.01 13.45
N LEU A 170 -20.95 -0.96 12.30
CA LEU A 170 -19.70 -0.22 12.10
C LEU A 170 -19.93 1.29 11.87
N PHE A 171 -21.01 1.64 11.19
CA PHE A 171 -21.34 3.01 10.78
C PHE A 171 -22.80 3.35 11.14
N PRO A 172 -23.14 3.60 12.43
CA PRO A 172 -24.52 3.81 12.87
C PRO A 172 -25.24 4.94 12.13
N THR A 173 -24.52 6.01 11.76
CA THR A 173 -25.07 7.15 11.01
C THR A 173 -25.63 6.76 9.64
N LEU A 174 -25.15 5.67 9.03
CA LEU A 174 -25.67 5.19 7.75
C LEU A 174 -27.07 4.59 7.92
N GLY A 175 -27.33 3.91 9.04
CA GLY A 175 -28.66 3.40 9.39
C GLY A 175 -29.66 4.49 9.70
N GLU A 176 -29.25 5.49 10.50
CA GLU A 176 -30.08 6.64 10.88
C GLU A 176 -30.52 7.48 9.68
N ARG A 177 -29.63 7.61 8.67
CA ARG A 177 -29.81 8.49 7.52
C ARG A 177 -29.99 7.75 6.21
N ARG A 178 -30.40 6.47 6.23
CA ARG A 178 -30.43 5.57 5.07
C ARG A 178 -31.12 6.15 3.82
N LYS A 179 -32.13 7.02 3.99
CA LYS A 179 -32.86 7.69 2.89
C LYS A 179 -32.24 9.01 2.43
N GLN A 180 -31.16 9.47 3.08
CA GLN A 180 -30.48 10.70 2.69
C GLN A 180 -29.62 10.46 1.45
N ARG A 181 -29.60 11.43 0.51
CA ARG A 181 -28.75 11.35 -0.69
C ARG A 181 -27.28 11.53 -0.33
N ALA A 182 -26.43 10.65 -0.86
CA ALA A 182 -24.99 10.68 -0.59
C ALA A 182 -24.31 11.99 -1.01
N GLY A 183 -24.83 12.68 -2.02
CA GLY A 183 -24.31 13.99 -2.45
C GLY A 183 -24.44 15.11 -1.41
N SER A 184 -25.39 15.00 -0.45
CA SER A 184 -25.60 15.99 0.60
C SER A 184 -24.77 15.74 1.87
N LEU A 185 -24.01 14.65 1.91
CA LEU A 185 -23.17 14.26 3.05
C LEU A 185 -21.85 15.05 3.08
N SER A 186 -21.25 15.16 4.27
CA SER A 186 -19.87 15.64 4.45
C SER A 186 -18.85 14.70 3.78
N GLY A 187 -17.61 15.14 3.62
CA GLY A 187 -16.53 14.31 3.07
C GLY A 187 -16.34 13.01 3.85
N GLY A 188 -16.28 13.10 5.19
CA GLY A 188 -16.12 11.92 6.05
C GLY A 188 -17.31 10.97 5.98
N GLU A 189 -18.54 11.48 5.98
CA GLU A 189 -19.73 10.64 5.83
C GLU A 189 -19.76 9.94 4.45
N ARG A 190 -19.37 10.64 3.37
CA ARG A 190 -19.23 9.99 2.05
C ARG A 190 -18.19 8.87 2.08
N GLN A 191 -17.08 9.06 2.82
CA GLN A 191 -16.07 8.01 2.95
C GLN A 191 -16.64 6.78 3.69
N MET A 192 -17.45 6.98 4.75
CA MET A 192 -18.15 5.88 5.41
C MET A 192 -19.12 5.16 4.49
N VAL A 193 -19.86 5.89 3.63
CA VAL A 193 -20.72 5.27 2.60
C VAL A 193 -19.90 4.43 1.62
N ALA A 194 -18.73 4.92 1.19
CA ALA A 194 -17.87 4.20 0.26
C ALA A 194 -17.32 2.90 0.87
N MET A 195 -16.83 2.96 2.12
CA MET A 195 -16.38 1.77 2.86
C MET A 195 -17.54 0.81 3.13
N GLY A 196 -18.67 1.31 3.60
CA GLY A 196 -19.88 0.52 3.85
C GLY A 196 -20.33 -0.22 2.60
N ARG A 197 -20.37 0.46 1.45
CA ARG A 197 -20.71 -0.17 0.16
C ARG A 197 -19.76 -1.30 -0.21
N ALA A 198 -18.45 -1.15 0.01
CA ALA A 198 -17.49 -2.21 -0.23
C ALA A 198 -17.68 -3.39 0.72
N LEU A 199 -18.04 -3.13 1.99
CA LEU A 199 -18.32 -4.16 2.99
C LEU A 199 -19.61 -4.95 2.74
N MET A 200 -20.57 -4.41 1.97
CA MET A 200 -21.78 -5.14 1.57
C MET A 200 -21.48 -6.42 0.78
N MET A 201 -20.26 -6.54 0.23
CA MET A 201 -19.80 -7.75 -0.47
C MET A 201 -19.23 -8.80 0.48
N GLU A 202 -19.07 -8.51 1.78
CA GLU A 202 -18.36 -9.33 2.77
C GLU A 202 -16.96 -9.74 2.28
N PRO A 203 -16.09 -8.76 1.98
CA PRO A 203 -14.78 -9.06 1.41
C PRO A 203 -13.85 -9.71 2.43
N ASN A 204 -12.99 -10.64 1.96
CA ASN A 204 -11.86 -11.13 2.76
C ASN A 204 -10.72 -10.12 2.83
N VAL A 205 -10.58 -9.33 1.76
CA VAL A 205 -9.55 -8.28 1.60
C VAL A 205 -10.22 -6.98 1.18
N LEU A 206 -9.92 -5.90 1.88
CA LEU A 206 -10.38 -4.54 1.55
C LEU A 206 -9.17 -3.66 1.21
N LEU A 207 -9.15 -3.14 -0.01
CA LEU A 207 -8.14 -2.23 -0.52
C LEU A 207 -8.66 -0.80 -0.42
N LEU A 208 -7.93 0.09 0.27
CA LEU A 208 -8.31 1.48 0.52
C LEU A 208 -7.27 2.44 -0.08
N ASP A 209 -7.66 3.24 -1.07
CA ASP A 209 -6.80 4.20 -1.75
C ASP A 209 -6.99 5.61 -1.16
N GLU A 210 -6.10 6.04 -0.28
CA GLU A 210 -6.07 7.34 0.42
C GLU A 210 -7.43 7.75 1.04
N PRO A 211 -8.02 6.91 1.92
CA PRO A 211 -9.36 7.17 2.45
C PRO A 211 -9.46 8.43 3.32
N SER A 212 -8.34 8.96 3.83
CA SER A 212 -8.33 10.18 4.65
C SER A 212 -8.05 11.46 3.84
N ALA A 213 -7.79 11.35 2.53
CA ALA A 213 -7.38 12.48 1.69
C ALA A 213 -8.44 13.58 1.63
N GLY A 214 -8.01 14.84 1.78
CA GLY A 214 -8.89 16.02 1.69
C GLY A 214 -9.86 16.21 2.86
N LEU A 215 -9.76 15.40 3.92
CA LEU A 215 -10.56 15.53 5.12
C LEU A 215 -9.88 16.43 6.18
N SER A 216 -10.70 17.05 7.03
CA SER A 216 -10.18 17.75 8.21
C SER A 216 -9.48 16.78 9.18
N PRO A 217 -8.53 17.25 10.00
CA PRO A 217 -7.80 16.38 10.93
C PRO A 217 -8.69 15.48 11.82
N ALA A 218 -9.78 16.01 12.33
CA ALA A 218 -10.73 15.25 13.16
C ALA A 218 -11.43 14.14 12.36
N LEU A 219 -11.82 14.40 11.10
CA LEU A 219 -12.43 13.40 10.24
C LEU A 219 -11.41 12.36 9.75
N GLN A 220 -10.14 12.74 9.59
CA GLN A 220 -9.08 11.78 9.32
C GLN A 220 -8.93 10.79 10.47
N ASP A 221 -8.90 11.27 11.72
CA ASP A 221 -8.83 10.41 12.91
C ASP A 221 -10.00 9.43 12.95
N GLU A 222 -11.21 9.90 12.65
CA GLU A 222 -12.39 9.05 12.58
C GLU A 222 -12.25 7.96 11.51
N VAL A 223 -11.77 8.29 10.31
CA VAL A 223 -11.52 7.31 9.25
C VAL A 223 -10.54 6.24 9.70
N PHE A 224 -9.41 6.61 10.34
CA PHE A 224 -8.44 5.63 10.83
C PHE A 224 -9.03 4.71 11.92
N VAL A 225 -9.87 5.25 12.81
CA VAL A 225 -10.61 4.43 13.81
C VAL A 225 -11.50 3.43 13.09
N ARG A 226 -12.29 3.87 12.09
CA ARG A 226 -13.18 2.99 11.33
C ARG A 226 -12.42 1.91 10.55
N VAL A 227 -11.28 2.24 9.95
CA VAL A 227 -10.40 1.26 9.27
C VAL A 227 -9.94 0.18 10.25
N ARG A 228 -9.56 0.56 11.47
CA ARG A 228 -9.17 -0.40 12.51
C ARG A 228 -10.34 -1.27 12.96
N GLU A 229 -11.52 -0.69 13.14
CA GLU A 229 -12.75 -1.44 13.49
C GLU A 229 -13.12 -2.45 12.40
N ILE A 230 -13.05 -2.07 11.11
CA ILE A 230 -13.25 -2.99 9.98
C ILE A 230 -12.25 -4.15 10.07
N ASN A 231 -10.97 -3.87 10.28
CA ASN A 231 -9.96 -4.90 10.39
C ASN A 231 -10.23 -5.85 11.59
N GLN A 232 -10.69 -5.32 12.72
CA GLN A 232 -11.05 -6.11 13.90
C GLN A 232 -12.21 -7.08 13.67
N THR A 233 -13.02 -6.89 12.61
CA THR A 233 -14.01 -7.89 12.20
C THR A 233 -13.42 -9.12 11.50
N GLY A 234 -12.10 -9.14 11.28
CA GLY A 234 -11.36 -10.21 10.59
C GLY A 234 -11.08 -9.93 9.11
N VAL A 235 -11.50 -8.78 8.59
CA VAL A 235 -11.18 -8.36 7.22
C VAL A 235 -9.72 -7.96 7.13
N THR A 236 -8.97 -8.54 6.19
CA THR A 236 -7.62 -8.08 5.85
C THR A 236 -7.72 -6.73 5.15
N VAL A 237 -6.98 -5.73 5.61
CA VAL A 237 -7.03 -4.39 5.02
C VAL A 237 -5.65 -4.01 4.48
N ILE A 238 -5.61 -3.54 3.23
CA ILE A 238 -4.43 -2.91 2.64
C ILE A 238 -4.79 -1.45 2.35
N ILE A 239 -4.13 -0.53 3.04
CA ILE A 239 -4.41 0.91 2.95
C ILE A 239 -3.22 1.65 2.36
N VAL A 240 -3.48 2.48 1.36
CA VAL A 240 -2.54 3.49 0.88
C VAL A 240 -2.85 4.80 1.57
N GLU A 241 -1.84 5.48 2.09
CA GLU A 241 -2.02 6.77 2.76
C GLU A 241 -0.89 7.76 2.48
N GLN A 242 -1.27 9.04 2.45
CA GLN A 242 -0.33 10.14 2.43
C GLN A 242 0.09 10.54 3.85
N ASN A 243 -0.83 10.46 4.83
CA ASN A 243 -0.54 10.71 6.23
C ASN A 243 0.18 9.51 6.85
N ALA A 244 1.48 9.40 6.53
CA ALA A 244 2.32 8.27 6.92
C ALA A 244 2.34 8.06 8.45
N ARG A 245 2.44 9.13 9.23
CA ARG A 245 2.51 9.04 10.69
C ARG A 245 1.26 8.38 11.29
N ARG A 246 0.08 8.80 10.85
CA ARG A 246 -1.20 8.21 11.32
C ARG A 246 -1.38 6.79 10.83
N CYS A 247 -1.03 6.53 9.56
CA CYS A 247 -1.10 5.19 8.98
C CYS A 247 -0.24 4.22 9.79
N LEU A 248 1.03 4.54 10.05
CA LEU A 248 1.96 3.68 10.80
C LEU A 248 1.53 3.40 12.25
N GLN A 249 0.70 4.28 12.86
CA GLN A 249 0.18 4.05 14.21
C GLN A 249 -0.88 2.94 14.28
N ILE A 250 -1.57 2.65 13.18
CA ILE A 250 -2.66 1.68 13.18
C ILE A 250 -2.33 0.36 12.48
N VAL A 251 -1.31 0.33 11.61
CA VAL A 251 -0.99 -0.86 10.81
C VAL A 251 -0.09 -1.84 11.56
N ASP A 252 -0.29 -3.11 11.27
CA ASP A 252 0.57 -4.18 11.78
C ASP A 252 1.89 -4.21 11.00
N ARG A 253 1.83 -4.03 9.67
CA ARG A 253 2.95 -3.98 8.74
C ARG A 253 2.86 -2.74 7.86
N GLY A 254 4.01 -2.12 7.58
CA GLY A 254 4.13 -1.00 6.67
C GLY A 254 5.12 -1.28 5.52
N TYR A 255 4.82 -0.70 4.37
CA TYR A 255 5.69 -0.63 3.22
C TYR A 255 5.91 0.83 2.86
N VAL A 256 7.17 1.24 2.80
CA VAL A 256 7.55 2.57 2.30
C VAL A 256 7.94 2.42 0.85
N LEU A 257 7.12 2.96 -0.05
CA LEU A 257 7.42 2.99 -1.48
C LEU A 257 8.16 4.27 -1.85
N ASP A 258 9.18 4.12 -2.70
CA ASP A 258 9.86 5.21 -3.36
C ASP A 258 10.20 4.81 -4.81
N GLN A 259 9.88 5.68 -5.78
CA GLN A 259 10.14 5.46 -7.22
C GLN A 259 9.70 4.07 -7.74
N GLY A 260 8.55 3.59 -7.24
CA GLY A 260 7.97 2.31 -7.64
C GLY A 260 8.67 1.08 -7.04
N LYS A 261 9.46 1.24 -5.97
CA LYS A 261 10.16 0.15 -5.27
C LYS A 261 9.89 0.22 -3.77
N ASN A 262 10.07 -0.91 -3.10
CA ASN A 262 10.08 -0.95 -1.64
C ASN A 262 11.39 -0.37 -1.13
N ALA A 263 11.34 0.81 -0.47
CA ALA A 263 12.48 1.41 0.19
C ALA A 263 12.69 0.83 1.61
N TYR A 264 11.58 0.66 2.36
CA TYR A 264 11.59 0.07 3.70
C TYR A 264 10.37 -0.81 3.89
N THR A 265 10.52 -1.86 4.69
CA THR A 265 9.43 -2.75 5.12
C THR A 265 9.66 -3.14 6.58
N GLY A 266 8.60 -3.17 7.37
CA GLY A 266 8.68 -3.53 8.78
C GLY A 266 7.32 -3.43 9.48
N THR A 267 7.30 -3.61 10.81
CA THR A 267 6.09 -3.33 11.57
C THR A 267 5.78 -1.84 11.55
N GLY A 268 4.50 -1.47 11.69
CA GLY A 268 4.12 -0.05 11.77
C GLY A 268 4.90 0.69 12.86
N LYS A 269 5.11 0.04 14.01
CA LYS A 269 5.87 0.58 15.14
C LYS A 269 7.36 0.81 14.81
N ASP A 270 8.00 -0.15 14.15
CA ASP A 270 9.42 -0.06 13.82
C ASP A 270 9.65 1.06 12.80
N LEU A 271 8.84 1.12 11.74
CA LEU A 271 8.92 2.18 10.73
C LEU A 271 8.62 3.57 11.29
N ALA A 272 7.68 3.67 12.24
CA ALA A 272 7.35 4.95 12.89
C ALA A 272 8.49 5.50 13.75
N ASN A 273 9.43 4.64 14.19
CA ASN A 273 10.58 4.99 15.02
C ASN A 273 11.92 4.92 14.26
N ASP A 274 11.93 4.51 13.01
CA ASP A 274 13.15 4.46 12.20
C ASP A 274 13.62 5.88 11.86
N PRO A 275 14.85 6.29 12.23
CA PRO A 275 15.36 7.65 11.99
C PRO A 275 15.37 8.03 10.50
N LYS A 276 15.69 7.09 9.60
CA LYS A 276 15.74 7.34 8.16
C LYS A 276 14.34 7.51 7.58
N VAL A 277 13.38 6.69 8.02
CA VAL A 277 11.96 6.83 7.62
C VAL A 277 11.41 8.15 8.13
N ILE A 278 11.75 8.56 9.38
CA ILE A 278 11.34 9.85 9.93
C ILE A 278 11.93 11.00 9.11
N GLU A 279 13.23 10.97 8.85
CA GLU A 279 13.92 12.04 8.12
C GLU A 279 13.40 12.19 6.69
N LEU A 280 13.28 11.08 5.95
CA LEU A 280 12.97 11.10 4.52
C LEU A 280 11.46 11.21 4.22
N TYR A 281 10.61 10.61 5.06
CA TYR A 281 9.20 10.42 4.73
C TYR A 281 8.22 10.97 5.77
N LEU A 282 8.59 11.09 7.05
CA LEU A 282 7.72 11.63 8.10
C LEU A 282 8.03 13.11 8.39
N GLY A 283 9.27 13.56 8.21
CA GLY A 283 9.69 14.94 8.42
C GLY A 283 9.20 15.90 7.33
N THR A 284 9.24 15.48 6.07
CA THR A 284 8.78 16.28 4.91
C THR A 284 7.25 16.33 4.79
N LEU A 285 6.53 15.33 5.28
CA LEU A 285 5.05 15.26 5.25
C LEU A 285 4.40 16.02 6.43
N ALA A 286 5.17 16.48 7.41
CA ALA A 286 4.68 17.30 8.53
C ALA A 286 4.54 18.80 8.18
N GLN A 287 4.91 19.22 6.97
CA GLN A 287 4.87 20.62 6.51
C GLN A 287 3.84 20.89 5.39
N ALA A 288 3.01 19.91 5.05
CA ALA A 288 1.96 20.05 4.03
C ALA A 288 0.56 20.16 4.63
#